data_176b27c9250ac358cdd40de18487b2e3
#
_entry.id   176b27c9250ac358cdd40de18487b2e3
#
_cell.length_a   1.000
_cell.length_b   1.000
_cell.length_c   1.000
_cell.angle_alpha   90.00
_cell.angle_beta   90.00
_cell.angle_gamma   90.00
#
_symmetry.space_group_name_H-M   'P 1'
#
loop_
_entity.id
_entity.type
_entity.pdbx_description
1 polymer ?
#
loop_
_entity_poly.entity_id
_entity_poly.type
_entity_poly.pdbx_seq_one_letter_code
_entity_poly.pdbx_strand_id
1 'polypeptide(L)'
;KKIPEITPYDVKQFMDTTDVHNIPQIPAQYQMSQICIYPDRDAAKLAAKEKLLGIRERIVAGERFSTLARLYSQDPSNARLGGDLGMANKSVFWTSFSDAAMALKPGMVSNIVETPDGFHIIEMISKKGDMFHARHILIKPEYTSEDMEKGYAVLDSLKNEIQAGNITFEKAALRYSQDAPTRTNSGQMADPNTGSSYYEVDQMKPADYKAISTLKEGEISQPFTSTDNEGRGAFSTDGGNLVYKIIRLDKIIPAHAATFEKDYDVLFNRVQLIKQNEAINDFISEKVKKTYIVIDPMFADCEFSRSEWAEKVRK
;
A
#
# COMPACT_ATOMS: atom_id res chain seq x y z
N LYS A 1 34.19 21.49 -10.80
CA LYS A 1 34.34 21.98 -9.40
C LYS A 1 33.94 20.85 -8.46
N LYS A 2 34.75 20.59 -7.41
CA LYS A 2 34.40 19.66 -6.33
C LYS A 2 33.16 20.20 -5.62
N ILE A 3 32.24 19.29 -5.26
CA ILE A 3 31.14 19.60 -4.33
C ILE A 3 31.80 20.08 -3.03
N PRO A 4 31.39 21.22 -2.46
CA PRO A 4 31.98 21.71 -1.21
C PRO A 4 31.76 20.69 -0.10
N GLU A 5 32.80 20.42 0.66
CA GLU A 5 32.72 19.59 1.86
C GLU A 5 31.96 20.36 2.94
N ILE A 6 30.95 19.73 3.51
CA ILE A 6 30.11 20.34 4.55
C ILE A 6 30.71 19.98 5.91
N THR A 7 30.93 20.99 6.72
CA THR A 7 31.45 20.83 8.08
C THR A 7 30.34 21.03 9.12
N PRO A 8 30.50 20.53 10.35
CA PRO A 8 29.55 20.84 11.45
C PRO A 8 29.41 22.34 11.70
N TYR A 9 30.48 23.11 11.42
CA TYR A 9 30.44 24.58 11.53
C TYR A 9 29.45 25.18 10.53
N ASP A 10 29.42 24.71 9.30
CA ASP A 10 28.49 25.18 8.26
C ASP A 10 27.03 24.94 8.67
N VAL A 11 26.76 23.76 9.26
CA VAL A 11 25.41 23.42 9.76
C VAL A 11 25.02 24.32 10.93
N LYS A 12 25.95 24.59 11.86
CA LYS A 12 25.72 25.50 12.97
C LYS A 12 25.48 26.93 12.49
N GLN A 13 26.30 27.41 11.55
CA GLN A 13 26.15 28.75 10.95
C GLN A 13 24.78 28.88 10.25
N PHE A 14 24.33 27.85 9.54
CA PHE A 14 23.00 27.83 8.92
C PHE A 14 21.91 28.02 9.98
N MET A 15 21.97 27.30 11.09
CA MET A 15 21.01 27.43 12.18
C MET A 15 21.02 28.82 12.81
N ASP A 16 22.21 29.39 13.02
CA ASP A 16 22.37 30.69 13.69
C ASP A 16 21.92 31.90 12.80
N THR A 17 21.98 31.72 11.47
CA THR A 17 21.70 32.81 10.51
C THR A 17 20.38 32.66 9.76
N THR A 18 19.72 31.49 9.82
CA THR A 18 18.48 31.21 9.10
C THR A 18 17.28 31.64 9.93
N ASP A 19 16.32 32.31 9.26
CA ASP A 19 15.03 32.64 9.89
C ASP A 19 14.34 31.35 10.34
N VAL A 20 13.72 31.35 11.53
CA VAL A 20 13.04 30.21 12.15
C VAL A 20 12.03 29.56 11.21
N HIS A 21 11.36 30.35 10.36
CA HIS A 21 10.40 29.85 9.36
C HIS A 21 11.05 29.05 8.22
N ASN A 22 12.36 29.19 8.01
CA ASN A 22 13.13 28.49 6.98
C ASN A 22 13.90 27.28 7.52
N ILE A 23 13.86 27.04 8.83
CA ILE A 23 14.40 25.82 9.44
C ILE A 23 13.50 24.65 9.06
N PRO A 24 14.07 23.49 8.64
CA PRO A 24 13.28 22.31 8.32
C PRO A 24 12.36 21.93 9.49
N GLN A 25 11.11 21.64 9.18
CA GLN A 25 10.15 21.12 10.15
C GLN A 25 10.21 19.60 10.13
N ILE A 26 10.40 19.01 11.28
CA ILE A 26 10.34 17.56 11.48
C ILE A 26 8.89 17.19 11.79
N PRO A 27 8.24 16.33 10.99
CA PRO A 27 6.88 15.92 11.26
C PRO A 27 6.78 15.12 12.55
N ALA A 28 5.56 15.00 13.08
CA ALA A 28 5.31 14.16 14.25
C ALA A 28 5.60 12.69 13.91
N GLN A 29 6.25 11.99 14.83
CA GLN A 29 6.60 10.58 14.70
C GLN A 29 5.96 9.75 15.79
N TYR A 30 5.51 8.57 15.44
CA TYR A 30 4.74 7.66 16.28
C TYR A 30 5.43 6.31 16.38
N GLN A 31 5.61 5.82 17.60
CA GLN A 31 6.04 4.45 17.87
C GLN A 31 4.84 3.66 18.34
N MET A 32 4.63 2.48 17.78
CA MET A 32 3.40 1.70 17.96
C MET A 32 3.70 0.21 18.09
N SER A 33 2.82 -0.46 18.83
CA SER A 33 2.76 -1.92 18.89
C SER A 33 1.38 -2.41 18.50
N GLN A 34 1.28 -3.55 17.79
CA GLN A 34 0.02 -4.10 17.31
C GLN A 34 -0.18 -5.56 17.71
N ILE A 35 -1.46 -5.95 17.81
CA ILE A 35 -1.91 -7.34 17.86
C ILE A 35 -2.86 -7.53 16.69
N CYS A 36 -2.59 -8.50 15.84
CA CYS A 36 -3.31 -8.78 14.61
C CYS A 36 -3.97 -10.15 14.66
N ILE A 37 -5.24 -10.21 14.24
CA ILE A 37 -6.01 -11.44 14.03
C ILE A 37 -6.51 -11.43 12.59
N TYR A 38 -6.27 -12.50 11.85
CA TYR A 38 -6.80 -12.65 10.50
C TYR A 38 -8.18 -13.30 10.52
N PRO A 39 -9.09 -12.91 9.61
CA PRO A 39 -10.33 -13.64 9.41
C PRO A 39 -10.08 -15.09 8.98
N ASP A 40 -11.04 -15.97 9.25
CA ASP A 40 -10.94 -17.37 8.83
C ASP A 40 -11.04 -17.49 7.30
N ARG A 41 -9.88 -17.60 6.66
CA ARG A 41 -9.74 -17.73 5.20
C ARG A 41 -10.32 -19.05 4.70
N ASP A 42 -10.20 -20.11 5.45
CA ASP A 42 -10.64 -21.44 5.01
C ASP A 42 -12.16 -21.51 5.02
N ALA A 43 -12.82 -20.97 6.03
CA ALA A 43 -14.28 -20.82 6.06
C ALA A 43 -14.80 -19.99 4.89
N ALA A 44 -14.19 -18.84 4.61
CA ALA A 44 -14.57 -17.98 3.48
C ALA A 44 -14.35 -18.68 2.12
N LYS A 45 -13.25 -19.43 1.96
CA LYS A 45 -13.00 -20.25 0.77
C LYS A 45 -14.05 -21.35 0.60
N LEU A 46 -14.40 -22.02 1.69
CA LEU A 46 -15.40 -23.09 1.66
C LEU A 46 -16.76 -22.53 1.23
N ALA A 47 -17.19 -21.43 1.82
CA ALA A 47 -18.46 -20.78 1.47
C ALA A 47 -18.51 -20.34 -0.02
N ALA A 48 -17.40 -19.80 -0.54
CA ALA A 48 -17.29 -19.44 -1.96
C ALA A 48 -17.38 -20.67 -2.88
N LYS A 49 -16.71 -21.77 -2.52
CA LYS A 49 -16.77 -23.04 -3.25
C LYS A 49 -18.17 -23.66 -3.23
N GLU A 50 -18.85 -23.67 -2.09
CA GLU A 50 -20.23 -24.17 -1.95
C GLU A 50 -21.20 -23.36 -2.82
N LYS A 51 -21.10 -22.03 -2.77
CA LYS A 51 -21.90 -21.14 -3.62
C LYS A 51 -21.69 -21.43 -5.10
N LEU A 52 -20.43 -21.60 -5.51
CA LEU A 52 -20.10 -21.87 -6.92
C LEU A 52 -20.51 -23.28 -7.35
N LEU A 53 -20.44 -24.26 -6.44
CA LEU A 53 -20.93 -25.62 -6.68
C LEU A 53 -22.44 -25.62 -6.96
N GLY A 54 -23.23 -24.92 -6.15
CA GLY A 54 -24.66 -24.78 -6.39
C GLY A 54 -24.99 -24.10 -7.73
N ILE A 55 -24.21 -23.10 -8.15
CA ILE A 55 -24.34 -22.49 -9.48
C ILE A 55 -24.01 -23.50 -10.58
N ARG A 56 -22.96 -24.28 -10.41
CA ARG A 56 -22.57 -25.34 -11.37
C ARG A 56 -23.65 -26.40 -11.53
N GLU A 57 -24.26 -26.85 -10.46
CA GLU A 57 -25.37 -27.81 -10.48
C GLU A 57 -26.56 -27.29 -11.30
N ARG A 58 -26.91 -26.00 -11.17
CA ARG A 58 -27.97 -25.37 -11.94
C ARG A 58 -27.63 -25.32 -13.45
N ILE A 59 -26.34 -25.07 -13.80
CA ILE A 59 -25.89 -25.11 -15.21
C ILE A 59 -26.02 -26.53 -15.77
N VAL A 60 -25.56 -27.53 -15.01
CA VAL A 60 -25.67 -28.94 -15.43
C VAL A 60 -27.13 -29.39 -15.54
N ALA A 61 -28.03 -28.83 -14.73
CA ALA A 61 -29.48 -29.03 -14.84
C ALA A 61 -30.14 -28.32 -16.03
N GLY A 62 -29.39 -27.52 -16.80
CA GLY A 62 -29.85 -26.90 -18.05
C GLY A 62 -30.10 -25.40 -17.98
N GLU A 63 -29.81 -24.74 -16.86
CA GLU A 63 -29.87 -23.27 -16.81
C GLU A 63 -28.74 -22.65 -17.64
N ARG A 64 -29.06 -21.53 -18.27
CA ARG A 64 -28.10 -20.84 -19.17
C ARG A 64 -26.93 -20.25 -18.39
N PHE A 65 -25.70 -20.66 -18.72
CA PHE A 65 -24.47 -20.16 -18.13
C PHE A 65 -24.42 -18.63 -18.11
N SER A 66 -24.72 -17.98 -19.24
CA SER A 66 -24.67 -16.51 -19.35
C SER A 66 -25.66 -15.80 -18.42
N THR A 67 -26.80 -16.41 -18.12
CA THR A 67 -27.77 -15.86 -17.17
C THR A 67 -27.23 -15.91 -15.74
N LEU A 68 -26.68 -17.06 -15.35
CA LEU A 68 -26.09 -17.22 -14.03
C LEU A 68 -24.82 -16.37 -13.85
N ALA A 69 -24.01 -16.22 -14.91
CA ALA A 69 -22.86 -15.31 -14.89
C ALA A 69 -23.27 -13.86 -14.61
N ARG A 70 -24.33 -13.37 -15.26
CA ARG A 70 -24.85 -12.01 -14.99
C ARG A 70 -25.38 -11.82 -13.57
N LEU A 71 -25.93 -12.86 -12.98
CA LEU A 71 -26.53 -12.80 -11.65
C LEU A 71 -25.49 -12.94 -10.52
N TYR A 72 -24.46 -13.75 -10.73
CA TYR A 72 -23.59 -14.20 -9.64
C TYR A 72 -22.13 -13.91 -9.83
N SER A 73 -21.64 -13.71 -11.08
CA SER A 73 -20.20 -13.48 -11.30
C SER A 73 -19.76 -12.16 -10.69
N GLN A 74 -18.65 -12.23 -9.95
CA GLN A 74 -18.00 -11.07 -9.35
C GLN A 74 -16.85 -10.52 -10.18
N ASP A 75 -16.75 -10.93 -11.46
CA ASP A 75 -15.83 -10.30 -12.40
C ASP A 75 -16.48 -9.05 -13.04
N PRO A 76 -16.05 -7.84 -12.67
CA PRO A 76 -16.68 -6.61 -13.18
C PRO A 76 -16.47 -6.40 -14.68
N SER A 77 -15.47 -7.06 -15.28
CA SER A 77 -15.12 -6.87 -16.69
C SER A 77 -16.09 -7.58 -17.64
N ASN A 78 -16.63 -8.72 -17.25
CA ASN A 78 -17.42 -9.58 -18.14
C ASN A 78 -18.73 -10.12 -17.55
N ALA A 79 -19.01 -9.97 -16.27
CA ALA A 79 -20.24 -10.45 -15.65
C ALA A 79 -21.49 -9.98 -16.40
N ARG A 80 -21.56 -8.69 -16.76
CA ARG A 80 -22.67 -8.10 -17.52
C ARG A 80 -22.80 -8.66 -18.94
N LEU A 81 -21.72 -9.19 -19.50
CA LEU A 81 -21.67 -9.84 -20.80
C LEU A 81 -21.95 -11.35 -20.70
N GLY A 82 -22.40 -11.83 -19.54
CA GLY A 82 -22.68 -13.25 -19.30
C GLY A 82 -21.42 -14.09 -19.11
N GLY A 83 -20.37 -13.47 -18.61
CA GLY A 83 -19.06 -14.10 -18.35
C GLY A 83 -18.18 -14.29 -19.58
N ASP A 84 -18.56 -13.70 -20.74
CA ASP A 84 -17.87 -13.89 -22.01
C ASP A 84 -16.47 -13.25 -21.98
N LEU A 85 -15.44 -14.05 -22.26
CA LEU A 85 -14.03 -13.63 -22.30
C LEU A 85 -13.55 -13.28 -23.72
N GLY A 86 -14.39 -13.54 -24.73
CA GLY A 86 -13.94 -13.46 -26.12
C GLY A 86 -12.90 -14.52 -26.48
N MET A 87 -12.30 -14.40 -27.66
CA MET A 87 -11.20 -15.24 -28.11
C MET A 87 -9.87 -14.68 -27.57
N ALA A 88 -9.18 -15.42 -26.72
CA ALA A 88 -7.93 -14.97 -26.11
C ALA A 88 -6.87 -16.09 -26.09
N ASN A 89 -5.60 -15.70 -25.98
CA ASN A 89 -4.50 -16.64 -25.82
C ASN A 89 -4.45 -17.15 -24.39
N LYS A 90 -4.16 -18.44 -24.20
CA LYS A 90 -4.04 -19.06 -22.88
C LYS A 90 -3.06 -18.36 -21.94
N SER A 91 -2.04 -17.68 -22.48
CA SER A 91 -1.00 -16.99 -21.72
C SER A 91 -1.48 -15.73 -20.98
N VAL A 92 -2.68 -15.20 -21.29
CA VAL A 92 -3.23 -14.02 -20.61
C VAL A 92 -3.97 -14.38 -19.33
N PHE A 93 -4.17 -15.66 -19.06
CA PHE A 93 -4.87 -16.16 -17.87
C PHE A 93 -3.92 -16.85 -16.91
N TRP A 94 -4.35 -16.99 -15.65
CA TRP A 94 -3.65 -17.83 -14.68
C TRP A 94 -3.49 -19.26 -15.22
N THR A 95 -2.35 -19.88 -14.97
CA THR A 95 -2.04 -21.25 -15.46
C THR A 95 -3.14 -22.25 -15.09
N SER A 96 -3.61 -22.24 -13.83
CA SER A 96 -4.70 -23.14 -13.39
C SER A 96 -6.00 -22.90 -14.16
N PHE A 97 -6.32 -21.66 -14.53
CA PHE A 97 -7.49 -21.33 -15.33
C PHE A 97 -7.34 -21.82 -16.77
N SER A 98 -6.22 -21.50 -17.43
CA SER A 98 -5.97 -21.88 -18.81
C SER A 98 -5.86 -23.38 -19.01
N ASP A 99 -5.22 -24.10 -18.08
CA ASP A 99 -5.12 -25.56 -18.14
C ASP A 99 -6.51 -26.22 -18.03
N ALA A 100 -7.34 -25.74 -17.08
CA ALA A 100 -8.70 -26.22 -16.93
C ALA A 100 -9.54 -25.92 -18.17
N ALA A 101 -9.46 -24.70 -18.72
CA ALA A 101 -10.17 -24.31 -19.94
C ALA A 101 -9.74 -25.17 -21.14
N MET A 102 -8.44 -25.34 -21.35
CA MET A 102 -7.89 -26.10 -22.50
C MET A 102 -8.20 -27.61 -22.41
N ALA A 103 -8.44 -28.15 -21.22
CA ALA A 103 -8.88 -29.53 -21.04
C ALA A 103 -10.33 -29.77 -21.48
N LEU A 104 -11.18 -28.73 -21.54
CA LEU A 104 -12.58 -28.83 -21.91
C LEU A 104 -12.77 -29.04 -23.42
N LYS A 105 -13.82 -29.76 -23.78
CA LYS A 105 -14.39 -29.75 -25.16
C LYS A 105 -15.40 -28.60 -25.27
N PRO A 106 -15.64 -28.08 -26.50
CA PRO A 106 -16.69 -27.11 -26.72
C PRO A 106 -18.05 -27.57 -26.16
N GLY A 107 -18.74 -26.68 -25.45
CA GLY A 107 -20.02 -26.94 -24.78
C GLY A 107 -19.87 -27.55 -23.37
N MET A 108 -18.66 -27.88 -22.92
CA MET A 108 -18.46 -28.46 -21.58
C MET A 108 -18.16 -27.38 -20.54
N VAL A 109 -18.54 -27.68 -19.29
CA VAL A 109 -18.30 -26.84 -18.10
C VAL A 109 -17.28 -27.52 -17.19
N SER A 110 -16.34 -26.74 -16.67
CA SER A 110 -15.28 -27.22 -15.79
C SER A 110 -15.80 -27.64 -14.41
N ASN A 111 -14.96 -28.34 -13.66
CA ASN A 111 -15.02 -28.32 -12.20
C ASN A 111 -14.63 -26.93 -11.68
N ILE A 112 -14.73 -26.73 -10.36
CA ILE A 112 -14.28 -25.51 -9.71
C ILE A 112 -12.77 -25.40 -9.87
N VAL A 113 -12.31 -24.22 -10.36
CA VAL A 113 -10.90 -23.87 -10.58
C VAL A 113 -10.51 -22.77 -9.61
N GLU A 114 -9.49 -23.02 -8.81
CA GLU A 114 -8.94 -22.01 -7.89
C GLU A 114 -7.82 -21.22 -8.58
N THR A 115 -7.87 -19.89 -8.47
CA THR A 115 -6.84 -18.97 -8.93
C THR A 115 -6.56 -17.93 -7.84
N PRO A 116 -5.53 -17.09 -7.96
CA PRO A 116 -5.33 -15.97 -7.06
C PRO A 116 -6.50 -14.97 -7.01
N ASP A 117 -7.36 -14.92 -8.04
CA ASP A 117 -8.52 -14.02 -8.09
C ASP A 117 -9.77 -14.61 -7.41
N GLY A 118 -9.79 -15.90 -7.11
CA GLY A 118 -10.91 -16.61 -6.49
C GLY A 118 -11.21 -17.96 -7.14
N PHE A 119 -12.49 -18.35 -7.08
CA PHE A 119 -12.97 -19.63 -7.62
C PHE A 119 -13.77 -19.40 -8.90
N HIS A 120 -13.49 -20.21 -9.90
CA HIS A 120 -14.08 -20.10 -11.22
C HIS A 120 -14.77 -21.41 -11.63
N ILE A 121 -15.84 -21.29 -12.41
CA ILE A 121 -16.30 -22.31 -13.36
C ILE A 121 -16.23 -21.75 -14.75
N ILE A 122 -15.86 -22.59 -15.72
CA ILE A 122 -15.54 -22.20 -17.09
C ILE A 122 -16.39 -23.01 -18.05
N GLU A 123 -17.04 -22.34 -19.01
CA GLU A 123 -17.72 -22.98 -20.15
C GLU A 123 -16.88 -22.76 -21.41
N MET A 124 -16.47 -23.82 -22.06
CA MET A 124 -15.75 -23.74 -23.34
C MET A 124 -16.71 -23.51 -24.49
N ILE A 125 -16.50 -22.45 -25.28
CA ILE A 125 -17.25 -22.18 -26.50
C ILE A 125 -16.51 -22.74 -27.70
N SER A 126 -15.25 -22.40 -27.88
CA SER A 126 -14.41 -22.89 -28.96
C SER A 126 -12.94 -22.75 -28.62
N LYS A 127 -12.08 -23.55 -29.28
CA LYS A 127 -10.62 -23.42 -29.15
C LYS A 127 -9.90 -23.77 -30.45
N LYS A 128 -8.77 -23.09 -30.69
CA LYS A 128 -7.89 -23.29 -31.85
C LYS A 128 -6.43 -23.02 -31.44
N GLY A 129 -5.62 -24.09 -31.42
CA GLY A 129 -4.23 -23.99 -30.95
C GLY A 129 -4.19 -23.51 -29.50
N ASP A 130 -3.41 -22.47 -29.21
CA ASP A 130 -3.28 -21.87 -27.89
C ASP A 130 -4.34 -20.78 -27.61
N MET A 131 -5.29 -20.58 -28.51
CA MET A 131 -6.40 -19.65 -28.36
C MET A 131 -7.67 -20.39 -27.95
N PHE A 132 -8.46 -19.78 -27.05
CA PHE A 132 -9.79 -20.26 -26.71
C PHE A 132 -10.78 -19.13 -26.51
N HIS A 133 -12.07 -19.44 -26.76
CA HIS A 133 -13.21 -18.61 -26.41
C HIS A 133 -14.00 -19.35 -25.34
N ALA A 134 -14.13 -18.73 -24.18
CA ALA A 134 -14.83 -19.30 -23.04
C ALA A 134 -15.69 -18.26 -22.33
N ARG A 135 -16.60 -18.74 -21.49
CA ARG A 135 -17.27 -17.95 -20.45
C ARG A 135 -16.80 -18.42 -19.09
N HIS A 136 -16.82 -17.51 -18.12
CA HIS A 136 -16.56 -17.90 -16.74
C HIS A 136 -17.52 -17.24 -15.75
N ILE A 137 -17.65 -17.83 -14.57
CA ILE A 137 -18.26 -17.25 -13.39
C ILE A 137 -17.17 -17.24 -12.31
N LEU A 138 -16.89 -16.06 -11.77
CA LEU A 138 -15.96 -15.86 -10.68
C LEU A 138 -16.74 -15.62 -9.38
N ILE A 139 -16.40 -16.38 -8.33
CA ILE A 139 -16.82 -16.11 -6.96
C ILE A 139 -15.56 -15.90 -6.12
N LYS A 140 -15.48 -14.73 -5.50
CA LYS A 140 -14.39 -14.41 -4.57
C LYS A 140 -14.78 -14.85 -3.16
N PRO A 141 -13.84 -15.40 -2.37
CA PRO A 141 -14.07 -15.55 -0.95
C PRO A 141 -14.33 -14.18 -0.30
N GLU A 142 -15.36 -14.10 0.50
CA GLU A 142 -15.75 -12.88 1.21
C GLU A 142 -15.87 -13.17 2.70
N TYR A 143 -15.48 -12.20 3.53
CA TYR A 143 -15.68 -12.27 4.97
C TYR A 143 -17.05 -11.71 5.32
N THR A 144 -17.74 -12.38 6.21
CA THR A 144 -19.08 -11.97 6.67
C THR A 144 -18.99 -11.00 7.85
N SER A 145 -20.10 -10.33 8.16
CA SER A 145 -20.21 -9.52 9.38
C SER A 145 -19.96 -10.35 10.65
N GLU A 146 -20.37 -11.62 10.63
CA GLU A 146 -20.13 -12.55 11.75
C GLU A 146 -18.63 -12.85 11.94
N ASP A 147 -17.86 -12.97 10.85
CA ASP A 147 -16.41 -13.14 10.94
C ASP A 147 -15.74 -11.90 11.55
N MET A 148 -16.23 -10.71 11.19
CA MET A 148 -15.75 -9.46 11.78
C MET A 148 -16.06 -9.38 13.29
N GLU A 149 -17.29 -9.72 13.68
CA GLU A 149 -17.71 -9.73 15.10
C GLU A 149 -16.86 -10.70 15.91
N LYS A 150 -16.58 -11.90 15.40
CA LYS A 150 -15.68 -12.87 16.05
C LYS A 150 -14.27 -12.32 16.23
N GLY A 151 -13.71 -11.71 15.18
CA GLY A 151 -12.37 -11.11 15.23
C GLY A 151 -12.30 -9.97 16.25
N TYR A 152 -13.30 -9.11 16.27
CA TYR A 152 -13.38 -8.01 17.23
C TYR A 152 -13.56 -8.50 18.67
N ALA A 153 -14.42 -9.50 18.90
CA ALA A 153 -14.62 -10.06 20.24
C ALA A 153 -13.32 -10.64 20.85
N VAL A 154 -12.49 -11.29 20.03
CA VAL A 154 -11.18 -11.78 20.47
C VAL A 154 -10.28 -10.61 20.89
N LEU A 155 -10.20 -9.55 20.07
CA LEU A 155 -9.36 -8.39 20.35
C LEU A 155 -9.86 -7.57 21.53
N ASP A 156 -11.19 -7.42 21.69
CA ASP A 156 -11.79 -6.77 22.86
C ASP A 156 -11.49 -7.53 24.16
N SER A 157 -11.60 -8.86 24.12
CA SER A 157 -11.24 -9.69 25.26
C SER A 157 -9.76 -9.51 25.63
N LEU A 158 -8.85 -9.54 24.65
CA LEU A 158 -7.43 -9.32 24.88
C LEU A 158 -7.14 -7.93 25.43
N LYS A 159 -7.78 -6.89 24.87
CA LYS A 159 -7.65 -5.52 25.38
C LYS A 159 -8.07 -5.42 26.85
N ASN A 160 -9.21 -6.01 27.21
CA ASN A 160 -9.71 -6.01 28.58
C ASN A 160 -8.73 -6.73 29.54
N GLU A 161 -8.19 -7.89 29.16
CA GLU A 161 -7.18 -8.61 29.93
C GLU A 161 -5.89 -7.80 30.13
N ILE A 162 -5.46 -7.06 29.09
CA ILE A 162 -4.30 -6.18 29.16
C ILE A 162 -4.59 -4.99 30.10
N GLN A 163 -5.75 -4.35 29.96
CA GLN A 163 -6.14 -3.22 30.82
C GLN A 163 -6.34 -3.62 32.28
N ALA A 164 -6.80 -4.85 32.52
CA ALA A 164 -6.91 -5.42 33.87
C ALA A 164 -5.56 -5.79 34.48
N GLY A 165 -4.47 -5.75 33.69
CA GLY A 165 -3.13 -6.15 34.14
C GLY A 165 -2.89 -7.66 34.24
N ASN A 166 -3.83 -8.49 33.73
CA ASN A 166 -3.71 -9.96 33.76
C ASN A 166 -2.62 -10.46 32.79
N ILE A 167 -2.38 -9.72 31.72
CA ILE A 167 -1.32 -9.99 30.73
C ILE A 167 -0.74 -8.66 30.24
N THR A 168 0.56 -8.62 29.94
CA THR A 168 1.13 -7.42 29.28
C THR A 168 0.86 -7.44 27.78
N PHE A 169 0.87 -6.26 27.12
CA PHE A 169 0.67 -6.15 25.68
C PHE A 169 1.67 -7.01 24.90
N GLU A 170 2.94 -7.02 25.32
CA GLU A 170 4.03 -7.77 24.70
C GLU A 170 3.77 -9.29 24.76
N LYS A 171 3.36 -9.79 25.93
CA LYS A 171 3.02 -11.21 26.10
C LYS A 171 1.77 -11.58 25.30
N ALA A 172 0.77 -10.69 25.24
CA ALA A 172 -0.42 -10.89 24.42
C ALA A 172 -0.07 -10.93 22.92
N ALA A 173 0.78 -10.02 22.46
CA ALA A 173 1.27 -10.01 21.08
C ALA A 173 2.02 -11.30 20.72
N LEU A 174 2.97 -11.72 21.54
CA LEU A 174 3.71 -12.98 21.34
C LEU A 174 2.80 -14.22 21.27
N ARG A 175 1.75 -14.25 22.09
CA ARG A 175 0.89 -15.42 22.23
C ARG A 175 -0.24 -15.48 21.20
N TYR A 176 -0.84 -14.35 20.90
CA TYR A 176 -2.10 -14.29 20.15
C TYR A 176 -2.01 -13.59 18.80
N SER A 177 -1.01 -12.71 18.58
CA SER A 177 -0.88 -12.06 17.28
C SER A 177 -0.53 -13.06 16.19
N GLN A 178 -1.24 -12.96 15.06
CA GLN A 178 -1.02 -13.80 13.88
C GLN A 178 -0.09 -13.12 12.85
N ASP A 179 0.25 -11.84 13.03
CA ASP A 179 1.22 -11.13 12.21
C ASP A 179 2.65 -11.52 12.64
N ALA A 180 3.31 -12.36 11.87
CA ALA A 180 4.60 -12.94 12.24
C ALA A 180 5.71 -11.90 12.49
N PRO A 181 5.88 -10.84 11.66
CA PRO A 181 6.92 -9.84 11.88
C PRO A 181 6.80 -9.12 13.23
N THR A 182 5.61 -8.60 13.54
CA THR A 182 5.41 -7.88 14.81
C THR A 182 5.29 -8.81 16.00
N ARG A 183 4.72 -10.02 15.83
CA ARG A 183 4.65 -11.04 16.89
C ARG A 183 6.03 -11.35 17.47
N THR A 184 7.02 -11.62 16.61
CA THR A 184 8.38 -11.93 17.05
C THR A 184 9.09 -10.73 17.70
N ASN A 185 8.63 -9.51 17.43
CA ASN A 185 9.10 -8.27 18.04
C ASN A 185 8.18 -7.78 19.17
N SER A 186 7.48 -8.71 19.86
CA SER A 186 6.60 -8.40 21.01
C SER A 186 5.49 -7.39 20.68
N GLY A 187 5.05 -7.36 19.46
CA GLY A 187 4.03 -6.46 18.94
C GLY A 187 4.56 -5.18 18.31
N GLN A 188 5.82 -4.79 18.58
CA GLN A 188 6.36 -3.55 18.06
C GLN A 188 6.45 -3.54 16.54
N MET A 189 5.90 -2.48 15.95
CA MET A 189 5.97 -2.23 14.52
C MET A 189 7.34 -1.64 14.14
N ALA A 190 7.86 -2.06 13.00
CA ALA A 190 9.07 -1.49 12.40
C ALA A 190 8.92 -1.44 10.88
N ASP A 191 9.42 -0.37 10.28
CA ASP A 191 9.46 -0.21 8.83
C ASP A 191 10.42 -1.26 8.23
N PRO A 192 9.96 -2.12 7.32
CA PRO A 192 10.78 -3.21 6.77
C PRO A 192 11.95 -2.72 5.92
N ASN A 193 11.91 -1.48 5.41
CA ASN A 193 12.96 -0.93 4.55
C ASN A 193 14.05 -0.23 5.36
N THR A 194 13.66 0.50 6.40
CA THR A 194 14.57 1.31 7.21
C THR A 194 14.93 0.69 8.55
N GLY A 195 14.12 -0.25 9.03
CA GLY A 195 14.22 -0.82 10.38
C GLY A 195 13.78 0.14 11.49
N SER A 196 13.32 1.36 11.15
CA SER A 196 12.83 2.33 12.13
C SER A 196 11.55 1.84 12.79
N SER A 197 11.46 2.00 14.12
CA SER A 197 10.22 1.79 14.88
C SER A 197 9.36 3.07 14.96
N TYR A 198 9.82 4.17 14.40
CA TYR A 198 9.10 5.42 14.31
C TYR A 198 8.53 5.63 12.91
N TYR A 199 7.27 6.04 12.85
CA TYR A 199 6.53 6.28 11.61
C TYR A 199 6.04 7.72 11.56
N GLU A 200 6.15 8.33 10.41
CA GLU A 200 5.43 9.56 10.07
C GLU A 200 4.02 9.23 9.56
N VAL A 201 3.12 10.21 9.57
CA VAL A 201 1.70 9.99 9.21
C VAL A 201 1.54 9.44 7.79
N ASP A 202 2.34 9.90 6.84
CA ASP A 202 2.32 9.48 5.44
C ASP A 202 2.86 8.05 5.19
N GLN A 203 3.62 7.52 6.16
CA GLN A 203 4.12 6.14 6.16
C GLN A 203 3.11 5.15 6.74
N MET A 204 2.05 5.64 7.39
CA MET A 204 1.03 4.80 8.02
C MET A 204 -0.14 4.53 7.09
N LYS A 205 -0.79 3.40 7.30
CA LYS A 205 -2.11 3.16 6.68
C LYS A 205 -3.13 4.11 7.29
N PRO A 206 -4.05 4.67 6.48
CA PRO A 206 -5.06 5.60 6.98
C PRO A 206 -5.89 5.06 8.14
N ALA A 207 -6.22 3.75 8.12
CA ALA A 207 -6.96 3.09 9.20
C ALA A 207 -6.15 3.03 10.50
N ASP A 208 -4.86 2.74 10.41
CA ASP A 208 -3.96 2.67 11.56
C ASP A 208 -3.78 4.05 12.20
N TYR A 209 -3.52 5.09 11.39
CA TYR A 209 -3.44 6.46 11.89
C TYR A 209 -4.75 6.93 12.54
N LYS A 210 -5.89 6.65 11.90
CA LYS A 210 -7.21 6.97 12.48
C LYS A 210 -7.40 6.32 13.84
N ALA A 211 -6.97 5.08 14.01
CA ALA A 211 -7.11 4.35 15.26
C ALA A 211 -6.26 4.93 16.40
N ILE A 212 -5.11 5.52 16.11
CA ILE A 212 -4.21 6.07 17.13
C ILE A 212 -4.34 7.58 17.33
N SER A 213 -4.94 8.31 16.40
CA SER A 213 -4.94 9.77 16.36
C SER A 213 -5.53 10.45 17.61
N THR A 214 -6.35 9.74 18.37
CA THR A 214 -6.98 10.25 19.60
C THR A 214 -6.39 9.63 20.87
N LEU A 215 -5.43 8.71 20.73
CA LEU A 215 -4.83 8.01 21.87
C LEU A 215 -3.71 8.85 22.52
N LYS A 216 -3.53 8.62 23.80
CA LYS A 216 -2.34 9.05 24.54
C LYS A 216 -1.32 7.92 24.58
N GLU A 217 -0.08 8.26 24.91
CA GLU A 217 0.97 7.26 25.11
C GLU A 217 0.54 6.19 26.13
N GLY A 218 0.71 4.93 25.79
CA GLY A 218 0.30 3.76 26.56
C GLY A 218 -1.14 3.31 26.33
N GLU A 219 -1.99 4.10 25.70
CA GLU A 219 -3.38 3.71 25.43
C GLU A 219 -3.48 2.75 24.22
N ILE A 220 -4.52 1.89 24.29
CA ILE A 220 -4.82 0.87 23.27
C ILE A 220 -6.09 1.28 22.53
N SER A 221 -6.05 1.18 21.20
CA SER A 221 -7.20 1.46 20.34
C SER A 221 -8.38 0.53 20.60
N GLN A 222 -9.57 0.88 20.10
CA GLN A 222 -10.63 -0.09 19.88
C GLN A 222 -10.20 -1.05 18.76
N PRO A 223 -10.75 -2.28 18.72
CA PRO A 223 -10.59 -3.15 17.56
C PRO A 223 -11.06 -2.48 16.28
N PHE A 224 -10.30 -2.63 15.22
CA PHE A 224 -10.64 -2.07 13.91
C PHE A 224 -10.09 -2.95 12.79
N THR A 225 -10.58 -2.72 11.58
CA THR A 225 -10.08 -3.37 10.37
C THR A 225 -9.00 -2.52 9.71
N SER A 226 -7.98 -3.20 9.23
CA SER A 226 -6.91 -2.64 8.40
C SER A 226 -6.49 -3.67 7.36
N THR A 227 -5.39 -3.43 6.68
CA THR A 227 -4.78 -4.40 5.77
C THR A 227 -3.36 -4.73 6.23
N ASP A 228 -2.88 -5.93 5.90
CA ASP A 228 -1.45 -6.25 6.02
C ASP A 228 -0.66 -5.72 4.80
N ASN A 229 0.65 -6.04 4.75
CA ASN A 229 1.51 -5.66 3.61
C ASN A 229 1.72 -6.83 2.63
N GLU A 230 1.01 -7.94 2.83
CA GLU A 230 1.13 -9.11 1.99
C GLU A 230 0.22 -8.99 0.76
N GLY A 231 0.80 -9.07 -0.34
CA GLY A 231 0.48 -9.27 -1.72
C GLY A 231 -0.97 -9.30 -2.25
N ARG A 232 -1.07 -9.53 -3.54
CA ARG A 232 -2.31 -9.61 -4.32
C ARG A 232 -2.93 -11.00 -4.24
N GLY A 233 -4.24 -11.10 -4.05
CA GLY A 233 -5.00 -12.36 -4.06
C GLY A 233 -6.49 -12.11 -3.84
N ALA A 234 -7.31 -13.16 -3.90
CA ALA A 234 -8.77 -13.09 -3.77
C ALA A 234 -9.27 -12.44 -2.45
N PHE A 235 -8.41 -12.42 -1.44
CA PHE A 235 -8.67 -11.80 -0.14
C PHE A 235 -8.04 -10.42 0.03
N SER A 236 -7.27 -9.96 -0.97
CA SER A 236 -6.61 -8.66 -0.92
C SER A 236 -7.60 -7.56 -1.31
N THR A 237 -7.74 -6.57 -0.44
CA THR A 237 -8.29 -5.26 -0.78
C THR A 237 -7.16 -4.36 -1.30
N ASP A 238 -7.44 -3.13 -1.68
CA ASP A 238 -6.42 -2.18 -2.14
C ASP A 238 -5.31 -2.02 -1.09
N GLY A 239 -4.21 -2.76 -1.28
CA GLY A 239 -3.00 -2.65 -0.46
C GLY A 239 -2.73 -3.75 0.56
N GLY A 240 -3.44 -4.90 0.54
CA GLY A 240 -3.13 -6.04 1.41
C GLY A 240 -4.34 -6.90 1.79
N ASN A 241 -4.10 -7.94 2.58
CA ASN A 241 -5.17 -8.78 3.12
C ASN A 241 -5.85 -8.09 4.30
N LEU A 242 -7.16 -8.31 4.44
CA LEU A 242 -7.92 -7.85 5.60
C LEU A 242 -7.34 -8.42 6.90
N VAL A 243 -7.19 -7.56 7.89
CA VAL A 243 -6.74 -7.92 9.23
C VAL A 243 -7.52 -7.12 10.28
N TYR A 244 -7.87 -7.79 11.36
CA TYR A 244 -8.41 -7.15 12.57
C TYR A 244 -7.24 -6.83 13.50
N LYS A 245 -7.19 -5.64 14.06
CA LYS A 245 -6.12 -5.27 14.97
C LYS A 245 -6.54 -4.33 16.10
N ILE A 246 -5.74 -4.35 17.14
CA ILE A 246 -5.61 -3.28 18.13
C ILE A 246 -4.18 -2.75 18.07
N ILE A 247 -4.04 -1.45 18.26
CA ILE A 247 -2.74 -0.77 18.32
C ILE A 247 -2.60 -0.09 19.68
N ARG A 248 -1.45 -0.28 20.32
CA ARG A 248 -1.03 0.54 21.45
C ARG A 248 -0.11 1.64 20.93
N LEU A 249 -0.40 2.87 21.29
CA LEU A 249 0.48 4.00 21.05
C LEU A 249 1.59 4.01 22.10
N ASP A 250 2.80 3.64 21.70
CA ASP A 250 3.91 3.50 22.65
C ASP A 250 4.56 4.86 22.95
N LYS A 251 4.78 5.69 21.94
CA LYS A 251 5.40 7.00 22.05
C LYS A 251 5.01 7.95 20.94
N ILE A 252 4.98 9.24 21.24
CA ILE A 252 4.82 10.33 20.29
C ILE A 252 6.04 11.26 20.39
N ILE A 253 6.68 11.53 19.26
CA ILE A 253 7.60 12.66 19.13
C ILE A 253 6.80 13.74 18.40
N PRO A 254 6.46 14.86 19.06
CA PRO A 254 5.67 15.90 18.41
C PRO A 254 6.46 16.57 17.28
N ALA A 255 5.74 17.13 16.31
CA ALA A 255 6.35 17.93 15.27
C ALA A 255 7.14 19.10 15.88
N HIS A 256 8.33 19.34 15.35
CA HIS A 256 9.21 20.40 15.86
C HIS A 256 10.11 20.96 14.75
N ALA A 257 10.63 22.16 14.96
CA ALA A 257 11.69 22.68 14.11
C ALA A 257 12.98 21.89 14.36
N ALA A 258 13.70 21.52 13.29
CA ALA A 258 14.92 20.75 13.39
C ALA A 258 15.94 21.42 14.35
N THR A 259 16.55 20.59 15.20
CA THR A 259 17.58 21.04 16.15
C THR A 259 18.94 20.42 15.81
N PHE A 260 20.02 21.13 16.15
CA PHE A 260 21.38 20.66 15.87
C PHE A 260 21.69 19.32 16.58
N GLU A 261 21.17 19.15 17.80
CA GLU A 261 21.47 17.98 18.64
C GLU A 261 20.69 16.71 18.22
N LYS A 262 19.49 16.88 17.66
CA LYS A 262 18.60 15.74 17.37
C LYS A 262 18.51 15.43 15.88
N ASP A 263 18.59 16.47 15.04
CA ASP A 263 18.22 16.38 13.63
C ASP A 263 19.38 16.79 12.72
N TYR A 264 20.63 16.53 13.18
CA TYR A 264 21.85 16.95 12.49
C TYR A 264 21.88 16.49 11.03
N ASP A 265 21.48 15.27 10.74
CA ASP A 265 21.50 14.72 9.37
C ASP A 265 20.54 15.46 8.43
N VAL A 266 19.36 15.84 8.92
CA VAL A 266 18.39 16.63 8.15
C VAL A 266 18.96 18.02 7.84
N LEU A 267 19.54 18.64 8.84
CA LEU A 267 20.19 19.96 8.69
C LEU A 267 21.41 19.87 7.76
N PHE A 268 22.24 18.84 7.92
CA PHE A 268 23.41 18.60 7.05
C PHE A 268 22.98 18.46 5.59
N ASN A 269 21.98 17.63 5.31
CA ASN A 269 21.46 17.43 3.95
C ASN A 269 20.87 18.74 3.38
N ARG A 270 20.20 19.53 4.21
CA ARG A 270 19.67 20.86 3.81
C ARG A 270 20.79 21.83 3.44
N VAL A 271 21.82 21.94 4.27
CA VAL A 271 23.00 22.76 4.00
C VAL A 271 23.75 22.29 2.76
N GLN A 272 23.90 20.98 2.59
CA GLN A 272 24.52 20.39 1.41
C GLN A 272 23.78 20.79 0.13
N LEU A 273 22.44 20.68 0.13
CA LEU A 273 21.63 21.07 -1.02
C LEU A 273 21.77 22.56 -1.34
N ILE A 274 21.76 23.41 -0.32
CA ILE A 274 21.95 24.86 -0.49
C ILE A 274 23.31 25.14 -1.13
N LYS A 275 24.40 24.60 -0.57
CA LYS A 275 25.75 24.83 -1.12
C LYS A 275 25.95 24.24 -2.51
N GLN A 276 25.31 23.10 -2.81
CA GLN A 276 25.31 22.54 -4.16
C GLN A 276 24.63 23.48 -5.16
N ASN A 277 23.46 24.00 -4.80
CA ASN A 277 22.72 24.95 -5.65
C ASN A 277 23.50 26.25 -5.86
N GLU A 278 24.14 26.79 -4.82
CA GLU A 278 25.00 27.96 -4.91
C GLU A 278 26.16 27.69 -5.88
N ALA A 279 26.87 26.57 -5.71
CA ALA A 279 28.00 26.20 -6.58
C ALA A 279 27.57 26.02 -8.05
N ILE A 280 26.38 25.46 -8.29
CA ILE A 280 25.79 25.33 -9.64
C ILE A 280 25.46 26.73 -10.19
N ASN A 281 24.84 27.58 -9.38
CA ASN A 281 24.50 28.91 -9.77
C ASN A 281 25.71 29.76 -10.13
N ASP A 282 26.77 29.73 -9.32
CA ASP A 282 28.03 30.36 -9.57
C ASP A 282 28.70 29.88 -10.86
N PHE A 283 28.68 28.55 -11.05
CA PHE A 283 29.23 27.96 -12.27
C PHE A 283 28.48 28.41 -13.52
N ILE A 284 27.13 28.43 -13.47
CA ILE A 284 26.33 28.90 -14.60
C ILE A 284 26.60 30.40 -14.87
N SER A 285 26.59 31.22 -13.82
CA SER A 285 26.88 32.66 -13.96
C SER A 285 28.26 32.92 -14.56
N GLU A 286 29.28 32.17 -14.12
CA GLU A 286 30.64 32.24 -14.70
C GLU A 286 30.65 31.83 -16.18
N LYS A 287 29.93 30.77 -16.54
CA LYS A 287 29.86 30.28 -17.93
C LYS A 287 29.07 31.24 -18.82
N VAL A 288 27.93 31.77 -18.35
CA VAL A 288 27.14 32.76 -19.10
C VAL A 288 27.95 33.99 -19.44
N LYS A 289 28.81 34.48 -18.51
CA LYS A 289 29.71 35.64 -18.76
C LYS A 289 30.75 35.37 -19.84
N LYS A 290 31.27 34.12 -19.88
CA LYS A 290 32.35 33.69 -20.79
C LYS A 290 31.88 33.12 -22.13
N THR A 291 30.60 32.80 -22.26
CA THR A 291 30.02 32.19 -23.46
C THR A 291 29.31 33.23 -24.31
N TYR A 292 29.53 33.16 -25.60
CA TYR A 292 28.75 33.95 -26.53
C TYR A 292 27.34 33.41 -26.63
N ILE A 293 26.38 34.15 -26.09
CA ILE A 293 24.95 33.80 -26.05
C ILE A 293 24.18 35.00 -26.61
N VAL A 294 23.28 34.73 -27.54
CA VAL A 294 22.36 35.71 -28.09
C VAL A 294 20.94 35.22 -27.85
N ILE A 295 20.13 36.02 -27.25
CA ILE A 295 18.70 35.77 -27.06
C ILE A 295 17.94 36.63 -28.07
N ASP A 296 16.98 36.03 -28.76
CA ASP A 296 16.16 36.70 -29.75
C ASP A 296 15.37 37.85 -29.08
N PRO A 297 15.27 39.04 -29.73
CA PRO A 297 14.52 40.20 -29.21
C PRO A 297 13.06 39.91 -28.88
N MET A 298 12.44 38.88 -29.48
CA MET A 298 11.07 38.49 -29.16
C MET A 298 10.89 38.06 -27.68
N PHE A 299 11.98 37.73 -26.99
CA PHE A 299 11.98 37.35 -25.57
C PHE A 299 12.40 38.50 -24.65
N ALA A 300 12.50 39.74 -25.16
CA ALA A 300 12.97 40.92 -24.39
C ALA A 300 12.11 41.23 -23.16
N ASP A 301 10.81 40.98 -23.27
CA ASP A 301 9.82 41.26 -22.22
C ASP A 301 9.59 40.01 -21.28
N CYS A 302 10.34 38.93 -21.45
CA CYS A 302 10.24 37.78 -20.58
C CYS A 302 10.96 38.01 -19.24
N GLU A 303 10.33 37.57 -18.15
CA GLU A 303 11.02 37.50 -16.86
C GLU A 303 12.03 36.35 -16.88
N PHE A 304 13.30 36.67 -16.90
CA PHE A 304 14.36 35.69 -16.79
C PHE A 304 14.62 35.34 -15.33
N SER A 305 14.76 34.06 -15.03
CA SER A 305 15.12 33.55 -13.69
C SER A 305 16.46 34.10 -13.16
N ARG A 306 17.28 34.70 -14.03
CA ARG A 306 18.56 35.33 -13.73
C ARG A 306 18.73 36.58 -14.54
N SER A 307 19.18 37.65 -13.89
CA SER A 307 19.39 38.98 -14.53
C SER A 307 20.41 38.95 -15.66
N GLU A 308 21.42 38.05 -15.59
CA GLU A 308 22.47 37.93 -16.62
C GLU A 308 21.92 37.49 -18.00
N TRP A 309 20.76 36.86 -18.04
CA TRP A 309 20.09 36.49 -19.30
C TRP A 309 19.50 37.71 -20.01
N ALA A 310 18.96 38.66 -19.26
CA ALA A 310 18.41 39.90 -19.85
C ALA A 310 19.47 40.70 -20.60
N GLU A 311 20.69 40.69 -20.11
CA GLU A 311 21.83 41.37 -20.79
C GLU A 311 22.24 40.72 -22.12
N LYS A 312 21.79 39.48 -22.38
CA LYS A 312 22.09 38.72 -23.60
C LYS A 312 21.04 38.90 -24.69
N VAL A 313 19.94 39.57 -24.41
CA VAL A 313 18.93 39.91 -25.43
C VAL A 313 19.56 40.86 -26.44
N ARG A 314 19.47 40.47 -27.70
CA ARG A 314 20.02 41.30 -28.79
C ARG A 314 19.22 42.59 -28.90
N LYS A 315 19.91 43.73 -28.82
CA LYS A 315 19.29 45.06 -29.08
C LYS A 315 19.13 45.29 -30.57
#